data_512aa78d1b212187672531d56acae51c
#
_entry.id   512aa78d1b212187672531d56acae51c
#
_cell.length_a   1.000
_cell.length_b   1.000
_cell.length_c   1.000
_cell.angle_alpha   90.00
_cell.angle_beta   90.00
_cell.angle_gamma   90.00
#
_symmetry.space_group_name_H-M   'P 1'
#
loop_
_entity.id
_entity.type
_entity.pdbx_description
1 polymer ?
#
loop_
_entity_poly.entity_id
_entity_poly.type
_entity_poly.pdbx_seq_one_letter_code
_entity_poly.pdbx_strand_id
1 'polypeptide(L)'
;MSSENAVASPPVANDELGAVFDAHVAAEFVDLDLDATMATMAADPYVYHLPAMTGGVGFDDVRRFYGDHFIGKWPRDVEIAPVSRTIGESQVVDELVLSFTHDVEMPQLLPGVAPTGRHVRLAFCVVVGFEDGKVHHEHIYWDQASLLAQVGLLDPAEFPVTGAEQAENVLDPRAHALNQLISGQE
;
A
#
# COMPACT_ATOMS: atom_id res chain seq x y z
N MET A 1 1.42 40.22 26.28
CA MET A 1 1.69 39.15 25.33
C MET A 1 1.21 37.86 25.97
N SER A 2 -0.02 37.48 25.66
CA SER A 2 -0.63 36.26 26.21
C SER A 2 -0.21 35.09 25.33
N SER A 3 0.54 34.16 25.90
CA SER A 3 0.83 32.87 25.29
C SER A 3 -0.45 32.04 25.34
N GLU A 4 -1.11 31.85 24.20
CA GLU A 4 -2.14 30.83 24.04
C GLU A 4 -1.49 29.46 24.24
N ASN A 5 -1.86 28.82 25.35
CA ASN A 5 -1.58 27.41 25.56
C ASN A 5 -2.41 26.63 24.54
N ALA A 6 -1.77 26.13 23.50
CA ALA A 6 -2.37 25.11 22.65
C ALA A 6 -2.61 23.87 23.54
N VAL A 7 -3.87 23.61 23.85
CA VAL A 7 -4.27 22.38 24.55
C VAL A 7 -4.10 21.25 23.53
N ALA A 8 -3.10 20.40 23.74
CA ALA A 8 -2.94 19.19 22.94
C ALA A 8 -4.22 18.34 23.07
N SER A 9 -4.77 17.90 21.95
CA SER A 9 -5.88 16.95 21.94
C SER A 9 -5.50 15.69 22.73
N PRO A 10 -6.43 15.07 23.48
CA PRO A 10 -6.13 13.83 24.18
C PRO A 10 -5.72 12.74 23.16
N PRO A 11 -4.78 11.85 23.53
CA PRO A 11 -4.41 10.74 22.63
C PRO A 11 -5.64 9.89 22.30
N VAL A 12 -5.86 9.65 21.02
CA VAL A 12 -6.90 8.74 20.50
C VAL A 12 -6.56 7.32 20.95
N ALA A 13 -7.54 6.54 21.41
CA ALA A 13 -7.27 5.16 21.81
C ALA A 13 -6.74 4.33 20.63
N ASN A 14 -5.78 3.42 20.88
CA ASN A 14 -5.15 2.65 19.82
C ASN A 14 -6.15 1.93 18.90
N ASP A 15 -7.24 1.37 19.46
CA ASP A 15 -8.30 0.69 18.71
C ASP A 15 -9.04 1.63 17.74
N GLU A 16 -9.10 2.94 18.05
CA GLU A 16 -9.77 3.93 17.22
C GLU A 16 -8.96 4.24 15.93
N LEU A 17 -7.61 4.27 16.01
CA LEU A 17 -6.77 4.46 14.80
C LEU A 17 -6.94 3.29 13.83
N GLY A 18 -6.98 2.06 14.35
CA GLY A 18 -7.26 0.88 13.55
C GLY A 18 -8.61 0.97 12.84
N ALA A 19 -9.66 1.38 13.56
CA ALA A 19 -11.00 1.52 13.00
C ALA A 19 -11.09 2.61 11.92
N VAL A 20 -10.38 3.74 12.11
CA VAL A 20 -10.31 4.80 11.09
C VAL A 20 -9.62 4.28 9.83
N PHE A 21 -8.51 3.54 9.97
CA PHE A 21 -7.82 2.97 8.81
C PHE A 21 -8.66 1.89 8.11
N ASP A 22 -9.36 1.03 8.87
CA ASP A 22 -10.28 0.05 8.28
C ASP A 22 -11.41 0.72 7.48
N ALA A 23 -11.97 1.83 7.99
CA ALA A 23 -12.98 2.61 7.27
C ALA A 23 -12.40 3.26 6.00
N HIS A 24 -11.14 3.73 6.05
CA HIS A 24 -10.43 4.27 4.90
C HIS A 24 -10.26 3.21 3.80
N VAL A 25 -9.71 2.05 4.15
CA VAL A 25 -9.50 0.93 3.20
C VAL A 25 -10.84 0.41 2.64
N ALA A 26 -11.89 0.37 3.48
CA ALA A 26 -13.23 -0.03 3.00
C ALA A 26 -13.78 0.94 1.96
N ALA A 27 -13.61 2.26 2.16
CA ALA A 27 -14.03 3.28 1.20
C ALA A 27 -13.26 3.15 -0.13
N GLU A 28 -11.97 2.77 -0.09
CA GLU A 28 -11.12 2.60 -1.28
C GLU A 28 -11.44 1.34 -2.10
N PHE A 29 -11.60 0.19 -1.44
CA PHE A 29 -11.64 -1.12 -2.08
C PHE A 29 -13.03 -1.75 -2.13
N VAL A 30 -13.92 -1.39 -1.22
CA VAL A 30 -15.27 -1.99 -1.10
C VAL A 30 -16.34 -1.05 -1.64
N ASP A 31 -16.39 0.17 -1.07
CA ASP A 31 -17.41 1.16 -1.42
C ASP A 31 -17.06 1.93 -2.70
N LEU A 32 -15.77 1.99 -3.04
CA LEU A 32 -15.20 2.76 -4.16
C LEU A 32 -15.66 4.23 -4.10
N ASP A 33 -15.69 4.80 -2.90
CA ASP A 33 -16.21 6.13 -2.61
C ASP A 33 -15.09 7.11 -2.29
N LEU A 34 -14.77 7.97 -3.27
CA LEU A 34 -13.74 8.99 -3.13
C LEU A 34 -14.04 9.99 -2.00
N ASP A 35 -15.30 10.39 -1.82
CA ASP A 35 -15.66 11.37 -0.80
C ASP A 35 -15.55 10.76 0.59
N ALA A 36 -15.95 9.50 0.75
CA ALA A 36 -15.77 8.75 2.00
C ALA A 36 -14.30 8.54 2.32
N THR A 37 -13.46 8.15 1.34
CA THR A 37 -12.00 8.04 1.51
C THR A 37 -11.42 9.35 2.00
N MET A 38 -11.68 10.46 1.31
CA MET A 38 -11.16 11.78 1.69
C MET A 38 -11.69 12.29 3.03
N ALA A 39 -12.89 11.87 3.45
CA ALA A 39 -13.44 12.24 4.75
C ALA A 39 -12.66 11.64 5.95
N THR A 40 -11.94 10.54 5.74
CA THR A 40 -11.06 9.94 6.76
C THR A 40 -9.70 10.63 6.85
N MET A 41 -9.32 11.45 5.86
CA MET A 41 -8.01 12.10 5.80
C MET A 41 -7.96 13.42 6.58
N ALA A 42 -6.77 13.76 7.05
CA ALA A 42 -6.46 15.04 7.69
C ALA A 42 -6.56 16.21 6.70
N ALA A 43 -6.38 17.44 7.19
CA ALA A 43 -6.53 18.63 6.35
C ALA A 43 -5.40 18.83 5.33
N ASP A 44 -4.18 18.38 5.65
CA ASP A 44 -3.00 18.47 4.77
C ASP A 44 -2.33 17.09 4.65
N PRO A 45 -2.98 16.11 3.96
CA PRO A 45 -2.50 14.76 3.89
C PRO A 45 -1.45 14.57 2.80
N TYR A 46 -0.72 13.46 2.85
CA TYR A 46 0.07 13.00 1.72
C TYR A 46 0.11 11.47 1.62
N VAL A 47 0.23 10.97 0.41
CA VAL A 47 0.27 9.54 0.09
C VAL A 47 1.46 9.26 -0.82
N TYR A 48 2.28 8.28 -0.46
CA TYR A 48 3.41 7.84 -1.26
C TYR A 48 3.39 6.33 -1.49
N HIS A 49 3.27 5.95 -2.74
CA HIS A 49 3.66 4.65 -3.25
C HIS A 49 5.16 4.70 -3.58
N LEU A 50 6.01 4.36 -2.63
CA LEU A 50 7.44 4.65 -2.69
C LEU A 50 8.15 4.09 -3.93
N PRO A 51 7.94 2.82 -4.34
CA PRO A 51 8.70 2.25 -5.45
C PRO A 51 8.41 2.90 -6.80
N ALA A 52 7.19 3.43 -7.00
CA ALA A 52 6.77 4.06 -8.25
C ALA A 52 6.74 5.60 -8.16
N MET A 53 6.95 6.19 -6.96
CA MET A 53 6.82 7.62 -6.67
C MET A 53 5.47 8.19 -7.13
N THR A 54 4.40 7.44 -6.96
CA THR A 54 3.02 7.84 -7.23
C THR A 54 2.31 8.22 -5.94
N GLY A 55 1.32 9.10 -6.03
CA GLY A 55 0.61 9.62 -4.86
C GLY A 55 0.28 11.11 -5.00
N GLY A 56 0.18 11.80 -3.87
CA GLY A 56 -0.11 13.24 -3.83
C GLY A 56 0.35 13.87 -2.52
N VAL A 57 0.52 15.19 -2.52
CA VAL A 57 0.84 16.00 -1.33
C VAL A 57 -0.16 17.13 -1.24
N GLY A 58 -0.83 17.25 -0.07
CA GLY A 58 -1.95 18.16 0.16
C GLY A 58 -3.28 17.58 -0.32
N PHE A 59 -4.38 18.08 0.25
CA PHE A 59 -5.72 17.50 0.10
C PHE A 59 -6.16 17.38 -1.37
N ASP A 60 -5.94 18.40 -2.18
CA ASP A 60 -6.39 18.42 -3.58
C ASP A 60 -5.60 17.45 -4.45
N ASP A 61 -4.28 17.32 -4.24
CA ASP A 61 -3.44 16.40 -5.01
C ASP A 61 -3.70 14.94 -4.61
N VAL A 62 -3.88 14.67 -3.32
CA VAL A 62 -4.27 13.34 -2.83
C VAL A 62 -5.65 12.96 -3.38
N ARG A 63 -6.63 13.85 -3.33
CA ARG A 63 -7.96 13.63 -3.89
C ARG A 63 -7.89 13.32 -5.40
N ARG A 64 -7.07 14.07 -6.14
CA ARG A 64 -6.88 13.82 -7.58
C ARG A 64 -6.24 12.47 -7.83
N PHE A 65 -5.20 12.12 -7.06
CA PHE A 65 -4.56 10.82 -7.16
C PHE A 65 -5.54 9.67 -6.92
N TYR A 66 -6.32 9.71 -5.86
CA TYR A 66 -7.33 8.69 -5.58
C TYR A 66 -8.40 8.59 -6.67
N GLY A 67 -8.92 9.70 -7.13
CA GLY A 67 -9.98 9.71 -8.15
C GLY A 67 -9.51 9.27 -9.53
N ASP A 68 -8.33 9.73 -9.96
CA ASP A 68 -7.85 9.50 -11.32
C ASP A 68 -7.04 8.20 -11.46
N HIS A 69 -6.35 7.76 -10.38
CA HIS A 69 -5.30 6.75 -10.49
C HIS A 69 -5.42 5.58 -9.51
N PHE A 70 -6.35 5.58 -8.55
CA PHE A 70 -6.40 4.55 -7.52
C PHE A 70 -7.79 3.90 -7.35
N ILE A 71 -8.81 4.66 -6.95
CA ILE A 71 -10.15 4.12 -6.69
C ILE A 71 -10.77 3.62 -7.98
N GLY A 72 -11.18 2.34 -7.98
CA GLY A 72 -11.74 1.69 -9.16
C GLY A 72 -10.74 1.38 -10.28
N LYS A 73 -9.42 1.50 -10.02
CA LYS A 73 -8.34 1.15 -10.97
C LYS A 73 -7.69 -0.19 -10.68
N TRP A 74 -8.24 -0.95 -9.75
CA TRP A 74 -7.75 -2.28 -9.41
C TRP A 74 -8.44 -3.35 -10.26
N PRO A 75 -7.74 -4.46 -10.58
CA PRO A 75 -8.36 -5.66 -11.16
C PRO A 75 -9.53 -6.16 -10.30
N ARG A 76 -10.52 -6.78 -10.94
CA ARG A 76 -11.71 -7.28 -10.22
C ARG A 76 -11.43 -8.43 -9.27
N ASP A 77 -10.35 -9.15 -9.52
CA ASP A 77 -9.90 -10.29 -8.74
C ASP A 77 -8.86 -9.91 -7.67
N VAL A 78 -8.73 -8.61 -7.35
CA VAL A 78 -7.82 -8.19 -6.29
C VAL A 78 -8.25 -8.79 -4.96
N GLU A 79 -7.31 -9.44 -4.29
CA GLU A 79 -7.47 -10.01 -2.96
C GLU A 79 -6.44 -9.42 -2.01
N ILE A 80 -6.87 -9.09 -0.81
CA ILE A 80 -6.02 -8.57 0.28
C ILE A 80 -5.97 -9.63 1.38
N ALA A 81 -4.80 -10.20 1.62
CA ALA A 81 -4.54 -11.13 2.71
C ALA A 81 -3.76 -10.42 3.83
N PRO A 82 -4.40 -10.04 4.97
CA PRO A 82 -3.71 -9.45 6.09
C PRO A 82 -2.71 -10.44 6.70
N VAL A 83 -1.52 -9.95 7.07
CA VAL A 83 -0.48 -10.74 7.76
C VAL A 83 -0.33 -10.28 9.20
N SER A 84 -0.07 -9.00 9.41
CA SER A 84 0.08 -8.44 10.75
C SER A 84 -0.29 -6.96 10.79
N ARG A 85 -0.71 -6.48 11.96
CA ARG A 85 -0.93 -5.06 12.24
C ARG A 85 -0.27 -4.66 13.55
N THR A 86 0.43 -3.54 13.53
CA THR A 86 0.96 -2.87 14.72
C THR A 86 0.33 -1.50 14.85
N ILE A 87 -0.26 -1.21 16.02
CA ILE A 87 -0.88 0.08 16.32
C ILE A 87 -0.08 0.78 17.41
N GLY A 88 0.48 1.94 17.07
CA GLY A 88 1.20 2.84 17.98
C GLY A 88 0.32 3.98 18.49
N GLU A 89 0.93 5.00 19.09
CA GLU A 89 0.21 6.17 19.60
C GLU A 89 -0.37 7.06 18.51
N SER A 90 0.29 7.14 17.35
CA SER A 90 -0.09 8.00 16.21
C SER A 90 0.14 7.34 14.86
N GLN A 91 0.35 6.03 14.84
CA GLN A 91 0.70 5.30 13.62
C GLN A 91 0.14 3.89 13.63
N VAL A 92 -0.29 3.43 12.46
CA VAL A 92 -0.61 2.03 12.18
C VAL A 92 0.38 1.51 11.14
N VAL A 93 0.86 0.29 11.32
CA VAL A 93 1.68 -0.40 10.32
C VAL A 93 0.99 -1.72 10.00
N ASP A 94 0.63 -1.89 8.74
CA ASP A 94 0.06 -3.12 8.21
C ASP A 94 1.06 -3.85 7.31
N GLU A 95 1.19 -5.13 7.54
CA GLU A 95 1.81 -6.07 6.62
C GLU A 95 0.72 -6.92 5.98
N LEU A 96 0.72 -6.99 4.68
CA LEU A 96 -0.31 -7.70 3.91
C LEU A 96 0.24 -8.25 2.59
N VAL A 97 -0.47 -9.19 2.00
CA VAL A 97 -0.20 -9.67 0.64
C VAL A 97 -1.37 -9.31 -0.24
N LEU A 98 -1.08 -8.64 -1.36
CA LEU A 98 -2.01 -8.43 -2.45
C LEU A 98 -1.80 -9.50 -3.54
N SER A 99 -2.90 -10.03 -4.06
CA SER A 99 -2.88 -10.86 -5.27
C SER A 99 -3.92 -10.36 -6.27
N PHE A 100 -3.55 -10.35 -7.57
CA PHE A 100 -4.41 -9.88 -8.64
C PHE A 100 -3.90 -10.34 -10.02
N THR A 101 -4.77 -10.33 -11.02
CA THR A 101 -4.36 -10.46 -12.41
C THR A 101 -4.20 -9.08 -13.05
N HIS A 102 -3.02 -8.76 -13.59
CA HIS A 102 -2.74 -7.48 -14.24
C HIS A 102 -3.47 -7.38 -15.60
N ASP A 103 -4.80 -7.22 -15.58
CA ASP A 103 -5.70 -7.14 -16.73
C ASP A 103 -6.24 -5.73 -17.01
N VAL A 104 -5.88 -4.75 -16.16
CA VAL A 104 -6.19 -3.32 -16.30
C VAL A 104 -4.91 -2.49 -16.17
N GLU A 105 -4.94 -1.24 -16.66
CA GLU A 105 -3.87 -0.29 -16.37
C GLU A 105 -3.84 0.06 -14.88
N MET A 106 -2.67 -0.02 -14.28
CA MET A 106 -2.45 0.23 -12.85
C MET A 106 -1.40 1.33 -12.65
N PRO A 107 -1.74 2.59 -12.92
CA PRO A 107 -0.77 3.68 -12.88
C PRO A 107 -0.16 3.90 -11.48
N GLN A 108 -0.83 3.49 -10.42
CA GLN A 108 -0.34 3.55 -9.05
C GLN A 108 0.85 2.60 -8.78
N LEU A 109 0.93 1.44 -9.44
CA LEU A 109 2.01 0.45 -9.28
C LEU A 109 2.91 0.34 -10.52
N LEU A 110 2.33 0.42 -11.70
CA LEU A 110 2.95 0.15 -13.00
C LEU A 110 2.65 1.29 -14.00
N PRO A 111 3.12 2.53 -13.73
CA PRO A 111 2.83 3.66 -14.60
C PRO A 111 3.34 3.41 -16.04
N GLY A 112 2.44 3.55 -17.02
CA GLY A 112 2.76 3.38 -18.44
C GLY A 112 2.94 1.94 -18.93
N VAL A 113 2.64 0.94 -18.10
CA VAL A 113 2.69 -0.47 -18.47
C VAL A 113 1.29 -0.95 -18.87
N ALA A 114 1.18 -1.44 -20.10
CA ALA A 114 -0.07 -2.04 -20.60
C ALA A 114 -0.38 -3.36 -19.87
N PRO A 115 -1.66 -3.73 -19.71
CA PRO A 115 -2.06 -4.98 -19.09
C PRO A 115 -1.36 -6.19 -19.70
N THR A 116 -0.79 -7.04 -18.84
CA THR A 116 -0.03 -8.22 -19.27
C THR A 116 -0.83 -9.52 -19.18
N GLY A 117 -1.95 -9.51 -18.46
CA GLY A 117 -2.75 -10.68 -18.15
C GLY A 117 -2.08 -11.67 -17.18
N ARG A 118 -0.94 -11.29 -16.59
CA ARG A 118 -0.21 -12.15 -15.66
C ARG A 118 -0.74 -11.99 -14.23
N HIS A 119 -0.75 -13.10 -13.51
CA HIS A 119 -1.08 -13.09 -12.09
C HIS A 119 0.11 -12.59 -11.28
N VAL A 120 -0.17 -11.76 -10.27
CA VAL A 120 0.82 -11.11 -9.40
C VAL A 120 0.48 -11.39 -7.95
N ARG A 121 1.51 -11.64 -7.14
CA ARG A 121 1.46 -11.64 -5.66
C ARG A 121 2.56 -10.77 -5.11
N LEU A 122 2.21 -9.81 -4.26
CA LEU A 122 3.17 -8.87 -3.66
C LEU A 122 2.94 -8.74 -2.17
N ALA A 123 4.03 -8.78 -1.42
CA ALA A 123 4.02 -8.35 -0.03
C ALA A 123 4.10 -6.82 0.04
N PHE A 124 3.24 -6.23 0.87
CA PHE A 124 3.18 -4.81 1.14
C PHE A 124 3.44 -4.52 2.62
N CYS A 125 4.11 -3.42 2.87
CA CYS A 125 4.13 -2.78 4.17
C CYS A 125 3.53 -1.39 4.01
N VAL A 126 2.46 -1.11 4.75
CA VAL A 126 1.75 0.17 4.72
C VAL A 126 1.95 0.84 6.07
N VAL A 127 2.57 2.01 6.06
CA VAL A 127 2.81 2.82 7.26
C VAL A 127 1.88 4.02 7.20
N VAL A 128 0.94 4.09 8.14
CA VAL A 128 -0.12 5.10 8.18
C VAL A 128 0.06 5.97 9.41
N GLY A 129 0.30 7.25 9.21
CA GLY A 129 0.38 8.24 10.29
C GLY A 129 -0.93 8.98 10.46
N PHE A 130 -1.24 9.37 11.70
CA PHE A 130 -2.49 10.03 12.06
C PHE A 130 -2.24 11.38 12.71
N GLU A 131 -3.11 12.34 12.40
CA GLU A 131 -3.21 13.64 13.03
C GLU A 131 -4.68 13.91 13.38
N ASP A 132 -4.96 14.26 14.64
CA ASP A 132 -6.30 14.51 15.16
C ASP A 132 -7.32 13.37 14.85
N GLY A 133 -6.86 12.11 14.92
CA GLY A 133 -7.67 10.93 14.67
C GLY A 133 -8.01 10.69 13.20
N LYS A 134 -7.34 11.36 12.26
CA LYS A 134 -7.49 11.20 10.81
C LYS A 134 -6.19 10.75 10.17
N VAL A 135 -6.27 10.07 9.03
CA VAL A 135 -5.12 9.67 8.24
C VAL A 135 -4.40 10.93 7.73
N HIS A 136 -3.20 11.15 8.22
CA HIS A 136 -2.35 12.27 7.79
C HIS A 136 -1.45 11.83 6.63
N HIS A 137 -0.87 10.64 6.72
CA HIS A 137 -0.05 10.15 5.63
C HIS A 137 -0.07 8.62 5.49
N GLU A 138 0.24 8.18 4.28
CA GLU A 138 0.51 6.80 3.95
C GLU A 138 1.83 6.66 3.21
N HIS A 139 2.67 5.74 3.69
CA HIS A 139 3.86 5.28 2.98
C HIS A 139 3.66 3.81 2.63
N ILE A 140 3.55 3.51 1.35
CA ILE A 140 3.27 2.17 0.85
C ILE A 140 4.53 1.61 0.20
N TYR A 141 4.97 0.47 0.69
CA TYR A 141 6.19 -0.23 0.28
C TYR A 141 5.86 -1.58 -0.32
N TRP A 142 6.52 -1.91 -1.43
CA TRP A 142 6.55 -3.23 -2.02
C TRP A 142 7.86 -3.42 -2.77
N ASP A 143 8.16 -4.64 -3.24
CA ASP A 143 9.31 -4.91 -4.09
C ASP A 143 8.95 -4.70 -5.57
N GLN A 144 9.42 -3.60 -6.15
CA GLN A 144 9.17 -3.27 -7.55
C GLN A 144 9.87 -4.25 -8.50
N ALA A 145 11.05 -4.77 -8.13
CA ALA A 145 11.76 -5.74 -8.96
C ALA A 145 10.97 -7.04 -9.06
N SER A 146 10.41 -7.52 -7.95
CA SER A 146 9.51 -8.66 -7.94
C SER A 146 8.26 -8.42 -8.80
N LEU A 147 7.62 -7.26 -8.70
CA LEU A 147 6.48 -6.91 -9.55
C LEU A 147 6.85 -6.95 -11.04
N LEU A 148 7.96 -6.31 -11.43
CA LEU A 148 8.41 -6.27 -12.81
C LEU A 148 8.76 -7.66 -13.34
N ALA A 149 9.34 -8.54 -12.52
CA ALA A 149 9.62 -9.92 -12.89
C ALA A 149 8.31 -10.69 -13.13
N GLN A 150 7.33 -10.57 -12.24
CA GLN A 150 6.05 -11.27 -12.36
C GLN A 150 5.25 -10.83 -13.59
N VAL A 151 5.27 -9.54 -13.94
CA VAL A 151 4.61 -9.05 -15.16
C VAL A 151 5.44 -9.24 -16.44
N GLY A 152 6.68 -9.78 -16.32
CA GLY A 152 7.55 -10.16 -17.44
C GLY A 152 8.31 -9.01 -18.08
N LEU A 153 8.52 -7.93 -17.33
CA LEU A 153 9.34 -6.78 -17.74
C LEU A 153 10.79 -6.87 -17.24
N LEU A 154 11.05 -7.76 -16.28
CA LEU A 154 12.38 -8.06 -15.76
C LEU A 154 12.61 -9.57 -15.85
N ASP A 155 13.74 -9.98 -16.43
CA ASP A 155 14.08 -11.41 -16.55
C ASP A 155 14.86 -11.87 -15.30
N PRO A 156 14.31 -12.77 -14.47
CA PRO A 156 15.01 -13.30 -13.30
C PRO A 156 16.29 -14.11 -13.64
N ALA A 157 16.46 -14.53 -14.90
CA ALA A 157 17.68 -15.20 -15.33
C ALA A 157 18.86 -14.22 -15.52
N GLU A 158 18.57 -12.92 -15.72
CA GLU A 158 19.59 -11.89 -15.93
C GLU A 158 19.85 -11.05 -14.65
N PHE A 159 18.92 -11.07 -13.69
CA PHE A 159 18.96 -10.22 -12.51
C PHE A 159 18.72 -11.03 -11.21
N PRO A 160 19.38 -10.66 -10.10
CA PRO A 160 19.18 -11.34 -8.81
C PRO A 160 17.87 -10.92 -8.16
N VAL A 161 16.74 -11.33 -8.74
CA VAL A 161 15.38 -11.01 -8.27
C VAL A 161 14.56 -12.26 -8.11
N THR A 162 13.55 -12.19 -7.24
CA THR A 162 12.55 -13.24 -7.07
C THR A 162 11.19 -12.73 -7.53
N GLY A 163 10.23 -13.63 -7.71
CA GLY A 163 8.86 -13.29 -8.09
C GLY A 163 7.88 -13.37 -6.90
N ALA A 164 6.81 -14.13 -7.06
CA ALA A 164 5.74 -14.29 -6.08
C ALA A 164 6.20 -14.99 -4.78
N GLU A 165 7.33 -15.71 -4.81
CA GLU A 165 7.87 -16.51 -3.70
C GLU A 165 8.09 -15.68 -2.43
N GLN A 166 8.41 -14.37 -2.58
CA GLN A 166 8.54 -13.45 -1.44
C GLN A 166 7.22 -13.33 -0.69
N ALA A 167 6.14 -13.05 -1.39
CA ALA A 167 4.82 -12.87 -0.81
C ALA A 167 4.27 -14.19 -0.24
N GLU A 168 4.55 -15.32 -0.90
CA GLU A 168 4.16 -16.64 -0.42
C GLU A 168 4.89 -17.01 0.87
N ASN A 169 6.19 -16.68 0.99
CA ASN A 169 6.95 -16.90 2.22
C ASN A 169 6.53 -15.98 3.39
N VAL A 170 5.98 -14.81 3.11
CA VAL A 170 5.39 -13.93 4.15
C VAL A 170 4.16 -14.61 4.76
N LEU A 171 3.36 -15.31 3.96
CA LEU A 171 2.18 -16.05 4.43
C LEU A 171 2.55 -17.39 5.08
N ASP A 172 3.51 -18.12 4.51
CA ASP A 172 4.05 -19.36 5.05
C ASP A 172 5.58 -19.38 4.87
N PRO A 173 6.37 -19.22 5.94
CA PRO A 173 7.83 -19.14 5.86
C PRO A 173 8.52 -20.43 5.37
N ARG A 174 7.74 -21.48 5.07
CA ARG A 174 8.22 -22.74 4.52
C ARG A 174 7.74 -23.03 3.11
N ALA A 175 6.99 -22.10 2.49
CA ALA A 175 6.48 -22.28 1.14
C ALA A 175 7.62 -22.45 0.13
N HIS A 176 8.68 -21.67 0.26
CA HIS A 176 9.85 -21.73 -0.63
C HIS A 176 11.15 -21.73 0.18
N ALA A 177 12.17 -22.40 -0.38
CA ALA A 177 13.50 -22.41 0.20
C ALA A 177 14.16 -21.02 0.11
N LEU A 178 14.81 -20.60 1.18
CA LEU A 178 15.62 -19.38 1.20
C LEU A 178 16.98 -19.60 0.51
N ASN A 179 17.66 -18.50 0.22
CA ASN A 179 19.04 -18.47 -0.31
C ASN A 179 19.20 -19.03 -1.73
N GLN A 180 18.15 -19.21 -2.50
CA GLN A 180 18.22 -19.75 -3.87
C GLN A 180 19.09 -18.87 -4.78
N LEU A 181 19.03 -17.54 -4.65
CA LEU A 181 19.88 -16.61 -5.41
C LEU A 181 21.37 -16.66 -5.02
N ILE A 182 21.68 -17.15 -3.80
CA ILE A 182 23.06 -17.33 -3.34
C ILE A 182 23.61 -18.66 -3.86
N SER A 183 22.79 -19.72 -3.83
CA SER A 183 23.19 -21.09 -4.18
C SER A 183 23.32 -21.33 -5.68
N GLY A 184 22.68 -20.52 -6.52
CA GLY A 184 22.73 -20.63 -7.99
C GLY A 184 23.96 -20.01 -8.65
N GLN A 185 24.98 -19.61 -7.88
CA GLN A 185 26.25 -19.03 -8.38
C GLN A 185 27.42 -20.03 -8.40
N GLU A 186 27.16 -21.34 -8.33
CA GLU A 186 28.18 -22.40 -8.49
C GLU A 186 28.25 -22.92 -9.94
#